data_ff82c34e17af858c5188f5f26ec48b96
#
_entry.id   ff82c34e17af858c5188f5f26ec48b96
#
_cell.length_a   1.000
_cell.length_b   1.000
_cell.length_c   1.000
_cell.angle_alpha   90.00
_cell.angle_beta   90.00
_cell.angle_gamma   90.00
#
_symmetry.space_group_name_H-M   'P 1'
#
loop_
_entity.id
_entity.type
_entity.pdbx_description
1 polymer ?
#
loop_
_entity_poly.entity_id
_entity_poly.type
_entity_poly.pdbx_seq_one_letter_code
_entity_poly.pdbx_strand_id
1 'polypeptide(L)'
;MIYIWLDESDRHGEFYSNFYGGILIPSRHHREVLERMRSIVEATGIKDEVKWQKVNDFHYEKYLHLVDELFDMVKEDKLKIRIFFRHNQYAPSRLTPEERKADYPMLYYQFIKYAFGLPYAEAGELESLTLFLDEVPLRQSDKEDFISHIRGLANDPVLKRNGLKIADDGIVEVNSKNHLPLQFMDLILGAICFK
;
A
#
# COMPACT_ATOMS: atom_id res chain seq x y z
N MET A 1 -7.55 -8.30 13.53
CA MET A 1 -6.23 -8.07 12.91
C MET A 1 -6.43 -7.67 11.46
N ILE A 2 -5.66 -6.69 10.98
CA ILE A 2 -5.67 -6.14 9.63
C ILE A 2 -4.26 -6.19 9.08
N TYR A 3 -4.12 -6.57 7.83
CA TYR A 3 -2.87 -6.54 7.07
C TYR A 3 -2.98 -5.50 5.96
N ILE A 4 -1.97 -4.64 5.80
CA ILE A 4 -1.91 -3.67 4.70
C ILE A 4 -0.54 -3.79 4.02
N TRP A 5 -0.55 -4.01 2.72
CA TRP A 5 0.62 -3.92 1.84
C TRP A 5 0.63 -2.56 1.17
N LEU A 6 1.76 -1.89 1.21
CA LEU A 6 1.93 -0.50 0.76
C LEU A 6 3.07 -0.42 -0.26
N ASP A 7 2.80 0.22 -1.37
CA ASP A 7 3.74 0.48 -2.46
C ASP A 7 3.64 1.93 -2.90
N GLU A 8 4.64 2.43 -3.62
CA GLU A 8 4.68 3.80 -4.12
C GLU A 8 5.17 3.89 -5.56
N SER A 9 4.72 4.93 -6.27
CA SER A 9 5.10 5.21 -7.65
C SER A 9 5.13 6.72 -7.94
N ASP A 10 5.82 7.09 -9.01
CA ASP A 10 5.90 8.43 -9.64
C ASP A 10 5.97 9.62 -8.65
N ARG A 11 7.12 9.76 -7.99
CA ARG A 11 7.37 10.85 -7.02
C ARG A 11 7.39 12.25 -7.65
N HIS A 12 7.61 12.35 -8.95
CA HIS A 12 7.96 13.60 -9.64
C HIS A 12 7.13 13.85 -10.92
N GLY A 13 5.86 13.46 -10.93
CA GLY A 13 4.95 13.74 -12.04
C GLY A 13 4.68 15.23 -12.21
N GLU A 14 4.30 15.66 -13.42
CA GLU A 14 4.04 17.07 -13.75
C GLU A 14 2.84 17.65 -12.97
N PHE A 15 1.67 17.02 -13.06
CA PHE A 15 0.43 17.46 -12.42
C PHE A 15 0.16 16.78 -11.09
N TYR A 16 0.56 15.53 -10.97
CA TYR A 16 0.39 14.69 -9.80
C TYR A 16 1.71 14.02 -9.44
N SER A 17 1.93 13.82 -8.16
CA SER A 17 3.14 13.19 -7.65
C SER A 17 2.85 12.38 -6.39
N ASN A 18 3.87 11.64 -5.92
CA ASN A 18 3.78 10.87 -4.69
C ASN A 18 2.52 9.97 -4.68
N PHE A 19 2.44 9.06 -5.67
CA PHE A 19 1.41 8.04 -5.68
C PHE A 19 1.75 6.96 -4.66
N TYR A 20 0.86 6.77 -3.70
CA TYR A 20 0.90 5.69 -2.73
C TYR A 20 -0.28 4.77 -2.98
N GLY A 21 -0.03 3.48 -3.06
CA GLY A 21 -1.04 2.46 -3.20
C GLY A 21 -1.01 1.49 -2.04
N GLY A 22 -2.16 0.92 -1.71
CA GLY A 22 -2.19 -0.11 -0.70
C GLY A 22 -3.38 -1.04 -0.80
N ILE A 23 -3.12 -2.29 -0.43
CA ILE A 23 -4.11 -3.36 -0.34
C ILE A 23 -4.30 -3.72 1.14
N LEU A 24 -5.50 -3.53 1.64
CA LEU A 24 -5.91 -3.95 2.97
C LEU A 24 -6.64 -5.29 2.88
N ILE A 25 -6.21 -6.25 3.69
CA ILE A 25 -6.85 -7.58 3.80
C ILE A 25 -7.15 -7.83 5.30
N PRO A 26 -8.44 -7.98 5.68
CA PRO A 26 -8.80 -8.43 7.02
C PRO A 26 -8.30 -9.84 7.28
N SER A 27 -7.90 -10.15 8.52
CA SER A 27 -7.34 -11.46 8.87
C SER A 27 -8.27 -12.64 8.54
N ARG A 28 -9.60 -12.43 8.61
CA ARG A 28 -10.60 -13.45 8.26
C ARG A 28 -10.52 -13.89 6.80
N HIS A 29 -10.03 -13.03 5.90
CA HIS A 29 -9.91 -13.31 4.46
C HIS A 29 -8.46 -13.52 4.01
N HIS A 30 -7.48 -13.31 4.91
CA HIS A 30 -6.06 -13.27 4.56
C HIS A 30 -5.60 -14.52 3.79
N ARG A 31 -5.85 -15.72 4.34
CA ARG A 31 -5.44 -16.98 3.70
C ARG A 31 -6.13 -17.17 2.34
N GLU A 32 -7.44 -17.00 2.30
CA GLU A 32 -8.24 -17.18 1.09
C GLU A 32 -7.78 -16.25 -0.05
N VAL A 33 -7.56 -14.96 0.26
CA VAL A 33 -7.13 -13.97 -0.73
C VAL A 33 -5.74 -14.32 -1.27
N LEU A 34 -4.77 -14.66 -0.41
CA LEU A 34 -3.44 -15.02 -0.85
C LEU A 34 -3.42 -16.32 -1.67
N GLU A 35 -4.21 -17.32 -1.31
CA GLU A 35 -4.36 -18.56 -2.08
C GLU A 35 -4.99 -18.28 -3.44
N ARG A 36 -6.05 -17.44 -3.51
CA ARG A 36 -6.68 -17.04 -4.77
C ARG A 36 -5.71 -16.27 -5.65
N MET A 37 -4.99 -15.25 -5.13
CA MET A 37 -3.97 -14.52 -5.87
C MET A 37 -2.92 -15.47 -6.46
N ARG A 38 -2.45 -16.45 -5.69
CA ARG A 38 -1.48 -17.44 -6.17
C ARG A 38 -2.04 -18.29 -7.31
N SER A 39 -3.24 -18.83 -7.11
CA SER A 39 -3.90 -19.67 -8.12
C SER A 39 -4.14 -18.94 -9.44
N ILE A 40 -4.50 -17.67 -9.38
CA ILE A 40 -4.72 -16.84 -10.57
C ILE A 40 -3.40 -16.62 -11.31
N VAL A 41 -2.33 -16.25 -10.61
CA VAL A 41 -1.01 -16.06 -11.23
C VAL A 41 -0.52 -17.38 -11.87
N GLU A 42 -0.66 -18.51 -11.19
CA GLU A 42 -0.33 -19.82 -11.72
C GLU A 42 -1.13 -20.15 -12.99
N ALA A 43 -2.44 -19.86 -13.00
CA ALA A 43 -3.31 -20.09 -14.16
C ALA A 43 -2.90 -19.29 -15.40
N THR A 44 -2.34 -18.08 -15.23
CA THR A 44 -1.83 -17.27 -16.35
C THR A 44 -0.55 -17.82 -16.96
N GLY A 45 0.17 -18.68 -16.22
CA GLY A 45 1.49 -19.19 -16.60
C GLY A 45 2.60 -18.12 -16.57
N ILE A 46 2.39 -16.98 -15.90
CA ILE A 46 3.43 -16.00 -15.62
C ILE A 46 4.39 -16.63 -14.59
N LYS A 47 5.66 -16.82 -14.99
CA LYS A 47 6.68 -17.46 -14.14
C LYS A 47 7.49 -16.46 -13.33
N ASP A 48 7.57 -15.24 -13.82
CA ASP A 48 8.30 -14.15 -13.18
C ASP A 48 7.39 -13.36 -12.26
N GLU A 49 7.98 -12.43 -11.51
CA GLU A 49 7.27 -11.42 -10.74
C GLU A 49 6.28 -10.66 -11.62
N VAL A 50 5.04 -10.52 -11.14
CA VAL A 50 4.00 -9.72 -11.79
C VAL A 50 4.35 -8.24 -11.60
N LYS A 51 4.59 -7.52 -12.71
CA LYS A 51 4.94 -6.09 -12.70
C LYS A 51 4.33 -5.35 -13.89
N TRP A 52 3.94 -4.09 -13.67
CA TRP A 52 3.43 -3.21 -14.71
C TRP A 52 4.40 -3.11 -15.92
N GLN A 53 5.70 -2.98 -15.66
CA GLN A 53 6.71 -2.86 -16.70
C GLN A 53 6.80 -4.08 -17.65
N LYS A 54 6.20 -5.21 -17.28
CA LYS A 54 6.14 -6.42 -18.09
C LYS A 54 4.85 -6.56 -18.91
N VAL A 55 3.92 -5.62 -18.73
CA VAL A 55 2.70 -5.54 -19.54
C VAL A 55 3.08 -5.15 -20.96
N ASN A 56 2.67 -5.95 -21.92
CA ASN A 56 2.86 -5.73 -23.35
C ASN A 56 1.76 -6.47 -24.12
N ASP A 57 1.63 -6.22 -25.42
CA ASP A 57 0.57 -6.79 -26.25
C ASP A 57 0.47 -8.32 -26.17
N PHE A 58 1.62 -9.01 -26.03
CA PHE A 58 1.65 -10.46 -25.93
C PHE A 58 1.12 -11.01 -24.60
N HIS A 59 1.25 -10.24 -23.55
CA HIS A 59 0.83 -10.64 -22.19
C HIS A 59 -0.42 -9.91 -21.70
N TYR A 60 -0.96 -8.98 -22.49
CA TYR A 60 -2.05 -8.09 -22.10
C TYR A 60 -3.24 -8.84 -21.47
N GLU A 61 -3.77 -9.86 -22.17
CA GLU A 61 -4.92 -10.64 -21.68
C GLU A 61 -4.66 -11.32 -20.32
N LYS A 62 -3.45 -11.76 -20.08
CA LYS A 62 -3.06 -12.37 -18.80
C LYS A 62 -3.11 -11.35 -17.67
N TYR A 63 -2.55 -10.17 -17.92
CA TYR A 63 -2.54 -9.08 -16.92
C TYR A 63 -3.93 -8.50 -16.70
N LEU A 64 -4.74 -8.40 -17.75
CA LEU A 64 -6.14 -8.01 -17.62
C LEU A 64 -6.89 -8.99 -16.72
N HIS A 65 -6.73 -10.30 -16.93
CA HIS A 65 -7.33 -11.30 -16.07
C HIS A 65 -6.90 -11.18 -14.59
N LEU A 66 -5.62 -10.88 -14.32
CA LEU A 66 -5.15 -10.62 -12.94
C LEU A 66 -5.88 -9.44 -12.30
N VAL A 67 -6.07 -8.36 -13.06
CA VAL A 67 -6.75 -7.14 -12.59
C VAL A 67 -8.23 -7.40 -12.37
N ASP A 68 -8.91 -8.10 -13.28
CA ASP A 68 -10.33 -8.45 -13.16
C ASP A 68 -10.58 -9.27 -11.89
N GLU A 69 -9.78 -10.30 -11.65
CA GLU A 69 -9.87 -11.14 -10.46
C GLU A 69 -9.58 -10.37 -9.17
N LEU A 70 -8.64 -9.42 -9.20
CA LEU A 70 -8.38 -8.53 -8.07
C LEU A 70 -9.61 -7.68 -7.75
N PHE A 71 -10.25 -7.09 -8.76
CA PHE A 71 -11.46 -6.29 -8.57
C PHE A 71 -12.68 -7.13 -8.17
N ASP A 72 -12.74 -8.39 -8.56
CA ASP A 72 -13.78 -9.29 -8.07
C ASP A 72 -13.62 -9.56 -6.57
N MET A 73 -12.39 -9.74 -6.06
CA MET A 73 -12.14 -9.81 -4.62
C MET A 73 -12.51 -8.50 -3.88
N VAL A 74 -12.37 -7.34 -4.53
CA VAL A 74 -12.85 -6.05 -3.98
C VAL A 74 -14.38 -6.03 -3.92
N LYS A 75 -15.09 -6.45 -4.96
CA LYS A 75 -16.57 -6.51 -5.00
C LYS A 75 -17.13 -7.47 -3.95
N GLU A 76 -16.39 -8.54 -3.67
CA GLU A 76 -16.72 -9.53 -2.63
C GLU A 76 -16.38 -9.04 -1.20
N ASP A 77 -15.91 -7.80 -1.02
CA ASP A 77 -15.44 -7.19 0.25
C ASP A 77 -14.37 -8.01 0.99
N LYS A 78 -13.56 -8.78 0.23
CA LYS A 78 -12.46 -9.58 0.78
C LYS A 78 -11.19 -8.79 0.99
N LEU A 79 -11.01 -7.73 0.19
CA LEU A 79 -9.91 -6.78 0.30
C LEU A 79 -10.35 -5.38 -0.09
N LYS A 80 -9.54 -4.39 0.28
CA LYS A 80 -9.74 -2.98 -0.12
C LYS A 80 -8.49 -2.45 -0.78
N ILE A 81 -8.66 -1.78 -1.91
CA ILE A 81 -7.58 -1.05 -2.59
C ILE A 81 -7.77 0.43 -2.31
N ARG A 82 -6.69 1.12 -1.96
CA ARG A 82 -6.67 2.56 -1.77
C ARG A 82 -5.48 3.15 -2.46
N ILE A 83 -5.70 4.31 -3.08
CA ILE A 83 -4.65 5.09 -3.73
C ILE A 83 -4.74 6.51 -3.23
N PHE A 84 -3.60 7.06 -2.91
CA PHE A 84 -3.42 8.43 -2.47
C PHE A 84 -2.36 9.07 -3.36
N PHE A 85 -2.57 10.29 -3.78
CA PHE A 85 -1.60 11.06 -4.55
C PHE A 85 -1.70 12.55 -4.22
N ARG A 86 -0.62 13.28 -4.48
CA ARG A 86 -0.59 14.73 -4.31
C ARG A 86 -0.90 15.41 -5.65
N HIS A 87 -1.80 16.37 -5.61
CA HIS A 87 -1.97 17.33 -6.71
C HIS A 87 -0.94 18.44 -6.58
N ASN A 88 -0.04 18.59 -7.55
CA ASN A 88 1.12 19.48 -7.46
C ASN A 88 0.76 20.96 -7.37
N GLN A 89 -0.40 21.37 -7.92
CA GLN A 89 -0.91 22.72 -7.77
C GLN A 89 -1.09 23.15 -6.32
N TYR A 90 -1.37 22.20 -5.42
CA TYR A 90 -1.58 22.44 -3.99
C TYR A 90 -0.36 22.05 -3.13
N ALA A 91 0.74 21.66 -3.78
CA ALA A 91 1.96 21.34 -3.06
C ALA A 91 2.56 22.61 -2.44
N PRO A 92 3.04 22.57 -1.18
CA PRO A 92 3.70 23.73 -0.57
C PRO A 92 4.95 24.12 -1.35
N SER A 93 5.04 25.39 -1.78
CA SER A 93 6.14 25.88 -2.61
C SER A 93 7.37 26.36 -1.83
N ARG A 94 7.24 26.57 -0.51
CA ARG A 94 8.27 27.15 0.34
C ARG A 94 8.58 26.28 1.56
N LEU A 95 8.88 24.99 1.31
CA LEU A 95 9.31 24.09 2.37
C LEU A 95 10.80 24.30 2.68
N THR A 96 11.13 24.36 3.97
CA THR A 96 12.51 24.25 4.46
C THR A 96 13.08 22.85 4.13
N PRO A 97 14.40 22.64 4.18
CA PRO A 97 14.99 21.32 4.01
C PRO A 97 14.46 20.27 4.99
N GLU A 98 14.22 20.68 6.25
CA GLU A 98 13.68 19.83 7.31
C GLU A 98 12.22 19.43 7.02
N GLU A 99 11.39 20.38 6.58
CA GLU A 99 10.00 20.11 6.18
C GLU A 99 9.92 19.20 4.96
N ARG A 100 10.82 19.35 3.98
CA ARG A 100 10.90 18.43 2.83
C ARG A 100 11.29 17.02 3.26
N LYS A 101 12.19 16.89 4.24
CA LYS A 101 12.58 15.58 4.78
C LYS A 101 11.40 14.93 5.51
N ALA A 102 10.61 15.72 6.23
CA ALA A 102 9.43 15.26 6.96
C ALA A 102 8.21 14.97 6.05
N ASP A 103 8.18 15.50 4.83
CA ASP A 103 7.04 15.39 3.90
C ASP A 103 6.71 13.92 3.56
N TYR A 104 7.72 13.11 3.29
CA TYR A 104 7.55 11.71 2.94
C TYR A 104 6.94 10.86 4.08
N PRO A 105 7.48 10.83 5.29
CA PRO A 105 6.86 10.12 6.41
C PRO A 105 5.45 10.63 6.72
N MET A 106 5.24 11.94 6.60
CA MET A 106 3.94 12.56 6.88
C MET A 106 2.87 12.14 5.87
N LEU A 107 3.22 12.06 4.58
CA LEU A 107 2.28 11.58 3.55
C LEU A 107 1.92 10.11 3.76
N TYR A 108 2.88 9.26 4.09
CA TYR A 108 2.61 7.86 4.44
C TYR A 108 1.69 7.73 5.66
N TYR A 109 1.97 8.51 6.71
CA TYR A 109 1.12 8.55 7.91
C TYR A 109 -0.33 8.93 7.55
N GLN A 110 -0.51 10.00 6.77
CA GLN A 110 -1.82 10.46 6.33
C GLN A 110 -2.53 9.42 5.47
N PHE A 111 -1.80 8.80 4.54
CA PHE A 111 -2.32 7.74 3.70
C PHE A 111 -2.84 6.57 4.53
N ILE A 112 -2.03 6.02 5.44
CA ILE A 112 -2.43 4.89 6.27
C ILE A 112 -3.63 5.27 7.16
N LYS A 113 -3.56 6.44 7.81
CA LYS A 113 -4.58 6.88 8.75
C LYS A 113 -5.95 7.05 8.09
N TYR A 114 -6.01 7.71 6.94
CA TYR A 114 -7.28 8.16 6.38
C TYR A 114 -7.78 7.33 5.20
N ALA A 115 -6.92 6.86 4.33
CA ALA A 115 -7.36 6.17 3.11
C ALA A 115 -8.09 4.85 3.40
N PHE A 116 -7.69 4.15 4.45
CA PHE A 116 -8.27 2.85 4.82
C PHE A 116 -9.46 2.95 5.79
N GLY A 117 -9.84 4.17 6.19
CA GLY A 117 -10.98 4.37 7.07
C GLY A 117 -10.73 3.97 8.52
N LEU A 118 -9.47 3.82 8.95
CA LEU A 118 -9.12 3.40 10.31
C LEU A 118 -9.76 4.27 11.42
N PRO A 119 -9.91 5.60 11.29
CA PRO A 119 -10.58 6.42 12.29
C PRO A 119 -12.07 6.11 12.48
N TYR A 120 -12.68 5.44 11.49
CA TYR A 120 -14.13 5.12 11.48
C TYR A 120 -14.41 3.66 11.81
N ALA A 121 -13.38 2.85 12.09
CA ALA A 121 -13.55 1.47 12.49
C ALA A 121 -14.21 1.38 13.87
N GLU A 122 -15.05 0.39 14.06
CA GLU A 122 -15.69 0.14 15.35
C GLU A 122 -14.67 -0.32 16.39
N ALA A 123 -14.98 -0.06 17.66
CA ALA A 123 -14.12 -0.49 18.76
C ALA A 123 -13.96 -2.03 18.75
N GLY A 124 -12.73 -2.50 18.72
CA GLY A 124 -12.38 -3.92 18.63
C GLY A 124 -12.03 -4.44 17.23
N GLU A 125 -12.39 -3.73 16.16
CA GLU A 125 -11.99 -4.13 14.80
C GLU A 125 -10.48 -3.91 14.54
N LEU A 126 -9.87 -2.92 15.16
CA LEU A 126 -8.47 -2.51 14.99
C LEU A 126 -7.48 -3.18 15.96
N GLU A 127 -7.80 -4.31 16.55
CA GLU A 127 -6.98 -4.94 17.61
C GLU A 127 -5.50 -5.12 17.24
N SER A 128 -5.18 -5.31 15.96
CA SER A 128 -3.80 -5.43 15.50
C SER A 128 -3.68 -5.01 14.03
N LEU A 129 -2.72 -4.15 13.74
CA LEU A 129 -2.35 -3.73 12.39
C LEU A 129 -0.93 -4.21 12.08
N THR A 130 -0.79 -4.87 10.92
CA THR A 130 0.52 -5.21 10.35
C THR A 130 0.66 -4.51 8.99
N LEU A 131 1.75 -3.80 8.81
CA LEU A 131 2.10 -3.07 7.59
C LEU A 131 3.28 -3.76 6.90
N PHE A 132 3.11 -4.12 5.65
CA PHE A 132 4.15 -4.59 4.76
C PHE A 132 4.48 -3.46 3.78
N LEU A 133 5.68 -2.93 3.87
CA LEU A 133 6.18 -1.87 3.01
C LEU A 133 7.04 -2.51 1.92
N ASP A 134 6.86 -2.12 0.65
CA ASP A 134 7.87 -2.42 -0.35
C ASP A 134 9.16 -1.66 -0.02
N GLU A 135 10.22 -1.92 -0.73
CA GLU A 135 11.55 -1.36 -0.48
C GLU A 135 11.51 0.18 -0.39
N VAL A 136 11.64 0.71 0.84
CA VAL A 136 11.52 2.14 1.11
C VAL A 136 12.80 2.84 0.67
N PRO A 137 12.76 3.83 -0.23
CA PRO A 137 13.95 4.47 -0.78
C PRO A 137 14.53 5.56 0.16
N LEU A 138 14.74 5.17 1.39
CA LEU A 138 15.38 5.99 2.42
C LEU A 138 16.76 5.42 2.78
N ARG A 139 17.64 6.28 3.28
CA ARG A 139 18.89 5.82 3.90
C ARG A 139 18.58 5.07 5.18
N GLN A 140 19.44 4.15 5.58
CA GLN A 140 19.22 3.33 6.78
C GLN A 140 18.96 4.18 8.04
N SER A 141 19.69 5.29 8.21
CA SER A 141 19.45 6.22 9.33
C SER A 141 18.07 6.87 9.34
N ASP A 142 17.48 7.07 8.17
CA ASP A 142 16.18 7.73 8.02
C ASP A 142 15.02 6.72 8.08
N LYS A 143 15.30 5.43 7.85
CA LYS A 143 14.30 4.34 7.95
C LYS A 143 13.79 4.13 9.38
N GLU A 144 14.67 4.21 10.37
CA GLU A 144 14.28 4.07 11.78
C GLU A 144 13.35 5.20 12.21
N ASP A 145 13.67 6.44 11.82
CA ASP A 145 12.82 7.61 12.06
C ASP A 145 11.48 7.48 11.35
N PHE A 146 11.47 7.00 10.10
CA PHE A 146 10.27 6.75 9.33
C PHE A 146 9.38 5.70 10.00
N ILE A 147 9.93 4.53 10.36
CA ILE A 147 9.18 3.46 11.05
C ILE A 147 8.64 3.96 12.38
N SER A 148 9.44 4.71 13.14
CA SER A 148 9.01 5.31 14.40
C SER A 148 7.84 6.28 14.21
N HIS A 149 7.89 7.10 13.15
CA HIS A 149 6.82 8.02 12.79
C HIS A 149 5.50 7.27 12.45
N ILE A 150 5.58 6.23 11.62
CA ILE A 150 4.41 5.40 11.28
C ILE A 150 3.87 4.66 12.52
N ARG A 151 4.74 4.17 13.38
CA ARG A 151 4.34 3.55 14.66
C ARG A 151 3.59 4.54 15.57
N GLY A 152 3.82 5.84 15.40
CA GLY A 152 3.07 6.91 16.06
C GLY A 152 1.55 6.84 15.82
N LEU A 153 1.07 6.14 14.78
CA LEU A 153 -0.36 5.87 14.55
C LEU A 153 -1.03 5.23 15.78
N ALA A 154 -0.33 4.34 16.49
CA ALA A 154 -0.85 3.70 17.70
C ALA A 154 -1.09 4.69 18.87
N ASN A 155 -0.47 5.87 18.82
CA ASN A 155 -0.63 6.94 19.78
C ASN A 155 -1.69 7.99 19.37
N ASP A 156 -2.20 7.92 18.14
CA ASP A 156 -3.26 8.81 17.67
C ASP A 156 -4.50 8.64 18.55
N PRO A 157 -5.08 9.74 19.12
CA PRO A 157 -6.17 9.64 20.09
C PRO A 157 -7.41 8.90 19.57
N VAL A 158 -7.72 9.04 18.28
CA VAL A 158 -8.89 8.36 17.67
C VAL A 158 -8.59 6.88 17.48
N LEU A 159 -7.44 6.55 16.89
CA LEU A 159 -7.05 5.16 16.60
C LEU A 159 -6.81 4.38 17.89
N LYS A 160 -6.20 5.00 18.89
CA LYS A 160 -6.01 4.42 20.22
C LYS A 160 -7.34 4.11 20.92
N ARG A 161 -8.30 5.04 20.84
CA ARG A 161 -9.65 4.82 21.38
C ARG A 161 -10.37 3.66 20.67
N ASN A 162 -10.14 3.48 19.38
CA ASN A 162 -10.70 2.38 18.58
C ASN A 162 -9.93 1.04 18.79
N GLY A 163 -8.93 1.03 19.67
CA GLY A 163 -8.20 -0.17 20.06
C GLY A 163 -7.01 -0.53 19.17
N LEU A 164 -6.55 0.39 18.28
CA LEU A 164 -5.42 0.12 17.40
C LEU A 164 -4.16 -0.24 18.20
N LYS A 165 -3.56 -1.35 17.83
CA LYS A 165 -2.24 -1.80 18.28
C LYS A 165 -1.37 -2.11 17.06
N ILE A 166 -0.12 -1.66 17.13
CA ILE A 166 0.92 -2.05 16.19
C ILE A 166 2.01 -2.73 17.01
N ALA A 167 2.25 -4.00 16.75
CA ALA A 167 3.31 -4.75 17.44
C ALA A 167 4.70 -4.21 17.05
N ASP A 168 5.74 -4.55 17.82
CA ASP A 168 7.11 -4.11 17.52
C ASP A 168 7.61 -4.62 16.17
N ASP A 169 7.15 -5.79 15.76
CA ASP A 169 7.37 -6.40 14.44
C ASP A 169 6.23 -6.15 13.45
N GLY A 170 5.29 -5.26 13.79
CA GLY A 170 4.09 -4.98 12.98
C GLY A 170 4.32 -4.04 11.80
N ILE A 171 5.53 -3.50 11.60
CA ILE A 171 5.90 -2.71 10.42
C ILE A 171 7.15 -3.36 9.83
N VAL A 172 7.00 -3.93 8.63
CA VAL A 172 8.03 -4.77 8.00
C VAL A 172 8.29 -4.28 6.57
N GLU A 173 9.56 -3.99 6.26
CA GLU A 173 9.98 -3.82 4.88
C GLU A 173 10.16 -5.20 4.26
N VAL A 174 9.58 -5.42 3.09
CA VAL A 174 9.54 -6.73 2.44
C VAL A 174 9.93 -6.61 0.97
N ASN A 175 10.34 -7.73 0.38
CA ASN A 175 10.64 -7.79 -1.05
C ASN A 175 9.36 -8.19 -1.81
N SER A 176 8.91 -7.34 -2.74
CA SER A 176 7.71 -7.53 -3.54
C SER A 176 7.66 -8.89 -4.27
N LYS A 177 8.82 -9.47 -4.62
CA LYS A 177 8.89 -10.79 -5.27
C LYS A 177 8.20 -11.91 -4.47
N ASN A 178 8.16 -11.78 -3.15
CA ASN A 178 7.59 -12.76 -2.25
C ASN A 178 6.18 -12.39 -1.76
N HIS A 179 5.67 -11.22 -2.19
CA HIS A 179 4.40 -10.67 -1.71
C HIS A 179 3.46 -10.32 -2.85
N LEU A 180 2.57 -11.23 -3.20
CA LEU A 180 1.60 -11.04 -4.28
C LEU A 180 0.77 -9.75 -4.13
N PRO A 181 0.30 -9.33 -2.94
CA PRO A 181 -0.43 -8.07 -2.84
C PRO A 181 0.37 -6.85 -3.32
N LEU A 182 1.70 -6.81 -3.11
CA LEU A 182 2.55 -5.75 -3.65
C LEU A 182 2.65 -5.82 -5.17
N GLN A 183 2.79 -7.03 -5.73
CA GLN A 183 2.84 -7.21 -7.18
C GLN A 183 1.54 -6.78 -7.87
N PHE A 184 0.39 -7.10 -7.28
CA PHE A 184 -0.90 -6.61 -7.77
C PHE A 184 -1.04 -5.09 -7.59
N MET A 185 -0.47 -4.52 -6.52
CA MET A 185 -0.48 -3.07 -6.31
C MET A 185 0.38 -2.34 -7.34
N ASP A 186 1.55 -2.88 -7.70
CA ASP A 186 2.41 -2.37 -8.77
C ASP A 186 1.66 -2.27 -10.11
N LEU A 187 0.84 -3.28 -10.45
CA LEU A 187 0.01 -3.22 -11.66
C LEU A 187 -0.97 -2.04 -11.62
N ILE A 188 -1.64 -1.84 -10.51
CA ILE A 188 -2.64 -0.76 -10.37
C ILE A 188 -1.96 0.61 -10.40
N LEU A 189 -0.88 0.80 -9.63
CA LEU A 189 -0.13 2.04 -9.61
C LEU A 189 0.49 2.35 -10.96
N GLY A 190 1.08 1.35 -11.60
CA GLY A 190 1.67 1.49 -12.93
C GLY A 190 0.63 1.89 -13.98
N ALA A 191 -0.56 1.27 -13.97
CA ALA A 191 -1.64 1.63 -14.88
C ALA A 191 -2.14 3.07 -14.67
N ILE A 192 -2.23 3.53 -13.43
CA ILE A 192 -2.67 4.91 -13.11
C ILE A 192 -1.60 5.94 -13.49
N CYS A 193 -0.32 5.62 -13.29
CA CYS A 193 0.79 6.50 -13.62
C CYS A 193 1.20 6.44 -15.10
N PHE A 194 0.60 5.55 -15.90
CA PHE A 194 0.92 5.41 -17.32
C PHE A 194 0.52 6.68 -18.10
N LYS A 195 1.46 7.18 -18.91
CA LYS A 195 1.34 8.39 -19.75
C LYS A 195 1.28 8.02 -21.22
#